data_5fb081f1049642edf9c4341e2bebc119
#
_entry.id   5fb081f1049642edf9c4341e2bebc119
#
_cell.length_a   1.000
_cell.length_b   1.000
_cell.length_c   1.000
_cell.angle_alpha   90.00
_cell.angle_beta   90.00
_cell.angle_gamma   90.00
#
_symmetry.space_group_name_H-M   'P 1'
#
loop_
_entity.id
_entity.type
_entity.pdbx_description
1 polymer ?
#
loop_
_entity_poly.entity_id
_entity_poly.type
_entity_poly.pdbx_seq_one_letter_code
_entity_poly.pdbx_strand_id
1 'polypeptide(L)'
;MLLTITTTHQPATDLGYLLHKNPARLHRLEVAFGDAYVAYPEATNERCTAALIVDVDTVGLVRKREGLGQYVNDRPYAASSFLSVAIAKAFGTAMSGRSKDRPELVTTPLPLELRIAGLPCRGGESILRQLFEPLGYTVEAEQLALDGNFAEWGASRYFNVTLRGNLTVHDALSHLYVCIPVLDADKHYWVGDDEVEKLLRHGEGWLAAHPHRNAIARRYLKNRPHLVREAVLRLVQEDPEEEEEKQETRAEEEASIEKKISLNEERMTRVMQVLQQYGAATVIDLGCGEGRRLRALLKEQWLTRVGGMDVSSRALQVARDKLHVDRLPPRLAEKLSLFQGSLMYRDKRLRDYEAATAVEVIEHLDPPRLTA
;
A
#
# COMPACT_ATOMS: atom_id res chain seq x y z
N MET A 1 -11.09 -2.14 13.32
CA MET A 1 -10.02 -3.13 13.15
C MET A 1 -9.61 -3.60 14.54
N LEU A 2 -9.28 -4.89 14.68
CA LEU A 2 -8.92 -5.47 15.98
C LEU A 2 -7.67 -6.34 15.86
N LEU A 3 -6.70 -6.08 16.73
CA LEU A 3 -5.53 -6.92 16.98
C LEU A 3 -5.49 -7.24 18.48
N THR A 4 -5.31 -8.51 18.85
CA THR A 4 -4.99 -8.89 20.23
C THR A 4 -3.59 -9.50 20.30
N ILE A 5 -2.88 -9.18 21.36
CA ILE A 5 -1.56 -9.71 21.71
C ILE A 5 -1.69 -10.37 23.08
N THR A 6 -1.50 -11.66 23.14
CA THR A 6 -1.65 -12.45 24.37
C THR A 6 -0.34 -13.16 24.71
N THR A 7 0.01 -13.19 25.97
CA THR A 7 1.10 -14.04 26.49
C THR A 7 0.67 -14.85 27.71
N THR A 8 1.33 -15.99 27.89
CA THR A 8 1.25 -16.83 29.08
C THR A 8 2.59 -16.91 29.83
N HIS A 9 3.54 -16.04 29.46
CA HIS A 9 4.77 -15.85 30.25
C HIS A 9 4.41 -15.41 31.67
N GLN A 10 5.12 -15.89 32.68
CA GLN A 10 4.80 -15.55 34.08
C GLN A 10 5.88 -14.63 34.68
N PRO A 11 5.45 -13.49 35.24
CA PRO A 11 4.07 -12.97 35.32
C PRO A 11 3.62 -12.37 33.97
N ALA A 12 2.44 -12.81 33.47
CA ALA A 12 1.96 -12.40 32.15
C ALA A 12 1.65 -10.89 32.06
N THR A 13 1.41 -10.23 33.20
CA THR A 13 1.22 -8.78 33.29
C THR A 13 2.47 -7.97 32.89
N ASP A 14 3.65 -8.59 32.76
CA ASP A 14 4.85 -7.95 32.22
C ASP A 14 4.66 -7.49 30.76
N LEU A 15 3.69 -8.05 30.03
CA LEU A 15 3.28 -7.56 28.70
C LEU A 15 2.92 -6.06 28.73
N GLY A 16 2.33 -5.57 29.81
CA GLY A 16 2.01 -4.15 29.97
C GLY A 16 3.26 -3.25 30.00
N TYR A 17 4.34 -3.70 30.64
CA TYR A 17 5.61 -2.99 30.64
C TYR A 17 6.30 -3.04 29.28
N LEU A 18 6.25 -4.18 28.59
CA LEU A 18 6.84 -4.33 27.25
C LEU A 18 6.09 -3.49 26.20
N LEU A 19 4.76 -3.40 26.29
CA LEU A 19 3.93 -2.57 25.41
C LEU A 19 3.87 -1.09 25.84
N HIS A 20 4.45 -0.74 27.00
CA HIS A 20 4.37 0.60 27.58
C HIS A 20 2.93 1.10 27.77
N LYS A 21 2.04 0.20 28.16
CA LYS A 21 0.64 0.47 28.41
C LYS A 21 0.19 -0.18 29.73
N ASN A 22 -0.29 0.65 30.64
CA ASN A 22 -0.78 0.17 31.94
C ASN A 22 -2.04 -0.66 31.76
N PRO A 23 -2.09 -1.95 32.18
CA PRO A 23 -3.24 -2.80 32.02
C PRO A 23 -4.52 -2.32 32.75
N ALA A 24 -4.37 -1.53 33.80
CA ALA A 24 -5.52 -1.01 34.56
C ALA A 24 -6.22 0.20 33.88
N ARG A 25 -5.76 0.64 32.72
CA ARG A 25 -6.28 1.85 32.04
C ARG A 25 -6.63 1.58 30.59
N LEU A 26 -7.67 2.24 30.11
CA LEU A 26 -7.94 2.39 28.69
C LEU A 26 -7.06 3.52 28.15
N HIS A 27 -6.26 3.23 27.12
CA HIS A 27 -5.43 4.21 26.43
C HIS A 27 -6.06 4.61 25.12
N ARG A 28 -6.45 5.87 24.96
CA ARG A 28 -6.91 6.46 23.72
C ARG A 28 -5.77 7.20 23.04
N LEU A 29 -5.65 7.02 21.74
CA LEU A 29 -4.64 7.66 20.88
C LEU A 29 -5.34 8.20 19.63
N GLU A 30 -5.13 9.47 19.34
CA GLU A 30 -5.58 10.05 18.07
C GLU A 30 -4.65 9.64 16.94
N VAL A 31 -5.23 9.20 15.83
CA VAL A 31 -4.55 8.89 14.58
C VAL A 31 -5.15 9.72 13.45
N ALA A 32 -4.42 9.89 12.34
CA ALA A 32 -4.84 10.75 11.24
C ALA A 32 -6.18 10.34 10.59
N PHE A 33 -6.63 9.12 10.84
CA PHE A 33 -7.82 8.50 10.26
C PHE A 33 -8.88 8.10 11.29
N GLY A 34 -8.78 8.56 12.53
CA GLY A 34 -9.75 8.27 13.60
C GLY A 34 -9.10 8.14 14.97
N ASP A 35 -9.57 7.19 15.76
CA ASP A 35 -9.07 6.90 17.10
C ASP A 35 -8.54 5.46 17.20
N ALA A 36 -7.52 5.27 18.02
CA ALA A 36 -7.05 3.95 18.43
C ALA A 36 -7.13 3.81 19.94
N TYR A 37 -7.51 2.63 20.39
CA TYR A 37 -7.67 2.33 21.81
C TYR A 37 -6.84 1.09 22.16
N VAL A 38 -6.10 1.15 23.29
CA VAL A 38 -5.46 -0.03 23.87
C VAL A 38 -6.12 -0.34 25.20
N ALA A 39 -6.65 -1.56 25.31
CA ALA A 39 -7.30 -2.09 26.50
C ALA A 39 -6.73 -3.48 26.83
N TYR A 40 -6.91 -3.92 28.06
CA TYR A 40 -6.52 -5.25 28.49
C TYR A 40 -7.77 -6.02 28.96
N PRO A 41 -8.39 -6.80 28.06
CA PRO A 41 -9.56 -7.62 28.43
C PRO A 41 -9.24 -8.67 29.51
N GLU A 42 -7.97 -9.08 29.58
CA GLU A 42 -7.48 -10.03 30.58
C GLU A 42 -6.06 -9.61 30.99
N ALA A 43 -5.86 -9.50 32.32
CA ALA A 43 -4.56 -9.14 32.90
C ALA A 43 -4.38 -9.87 34.24
N THR A 44 -4.05 -11.16 34.14
CA THR A 44 -3.71 -12.03 35.28
C THR A 44 -2.23 -12.38 35.23
N ASN A 45 -1.73 -13.03 36.29
CA ASN A 45 -0.35 -13.51 36.30
C ASN A 45 -0.12 -14.65 35.31
N GLU A 46 -1.14 -15.42 35.01
CA GLU A 46 -1.10 -16.61 34.18
C GLU A 46 -1.32 -16.26 32.70
N ARG A 47 -2.15 -15.22 32.46
CA ARG A 47 -2.49 -14.80 31.09
C ARG A 47 -2.76 -13.30 31.03
N CYS A 48 -2.17 -12.66 30.03
CA CYS A 48 -2.41 -11.25 29.76
C CYS A 48 -2.67 -11.04 28.28
N THR A 49 -3.75 -10.34 27.97
CA THR A 49 -4.18 -10.01 26.61
C THR A 49 -4.32 -8.51 26.48
N ALA A 50 -3.51 -7.91 25.59
CA ALA A 50 -3.67 -6.53 25.14
C ALA A 50 -4.48 -6.50 23.85
N ALA A 51 -5.46 -5.62 23.74
CA ALA A 51 -6.28 -5.42 22.56
C ALA A 51 -6.03 -4.01 22.00
N LEU A 52 -5.62 -3.92 20.74
CA LEU A 52 -5.59 -2.69 19.95
C LEU A 52 -6.84 -2.64 19.08
N ILE A 53 -7.69 -1.67 19.36
CA ILE A 53 -8.92 -1.41 18.62
C ILE A 53 -8.71 -0.12 17.82
N VAL A 54 -8.98 -0.15 16.51
CA VAL A 54 -8.87 1.02 15.64
C VAL A 54 -10.24 1.35 15.10
N ASP A 55 -10.72 2.53 15.47
CA ASP A 55 -11.97 3.12 14.99
C ASP A 55 -11.65 4.15 13.90
N VAL A 56 -12.07 3.85 12.68
CA VAL A 56 -11.75 4.68 11.51
C VAL A 56 -12.89 5.65 11.27
N ASP A 57 -12.60 6.97 11.33
CA ASP A 57 -13.54 8.01 10.94
C ASP A 57 -13.65 8.11 9.41
N THR A 58 -14.50 7.25 8.86
CA THR A 58 -14.75 7.20 7.41
C THR A 58 -15.35 8.49 6.87
N VAL A 59 -16.16 9.19 7.66
CA VAL A 59 -16.80 10.44 7.28
C VAL A 59 -15.78 11.58 7.26
N GLY A 60 -14.94 11.66 8.28
CA GLY A 60 -13.87 12.69 8.36
C GLY A 60 -12.82 12.50 7.27
N LEU A 61 -12.51 11.27 6.89
CA LEU A 61 -11.59 10.98 5.77
C LEU A 61 -12.13 11.49 4.43
N VAL A 62 -13.43 11.41 4.20
CA VAL A 62 -14.06 11.94 2.98
C VAL A 62 -14.09 13.47 2.99
N ARG A 63 -14.42 14.09 4.13
CA ARG A 63 -14.56 15.55 4.26
C ARG A 63 -13.24 16.32 4.20
N LYS A 64 -12.14 15.73 4.66
CA LYS A 64 -10.81 16.37 4.68
C LYS A 64 -10.11 16.41 3.32
N ARG A 65 -10.67 15.75 2.29
CA ARG A 65 -10.13 15.76 0.93
C ARG A 65 -11.03 16.57 0.03
N GLU A 66 -10.56 17.73 -0.43
CA GLU A 66 -11.14 18.48 -1.53
C GLU A 66 -11.06 17.64 -2.81
N GLY A 67 -12.17 17.07 -3.23
CA GLY A 67 -12.30 16.31 -4.47
C GLY A 67 -13.32 15.18 -4.35
N LEU A 68 -14.25 15.14 -5.30
CA LEU A 68 -15.32 14.18 -5.41
C LEU A 68 -14.83 12.73 -5.23
N GLY A 69 -15.33 12.09 -4.18
CA GLY A 69 -15.67 10.67 -4.19
C GLY A 69 -14.55 9.65 -4.31
N GLN A 70 -13.28 10.01 -4.13
CA GLN A 70 -12.23 9.02 -4.15
C GLN A 70 -11.86 8.54 -2.75
N TYR A 71 -12.19 7.27 -2.56
CA TYR A 71 -11.84 6.42 -1.43
C TYR A 71 -12.53 6.77 -0.12
N VAL A 72 -13.81 6.58 -0.11
CA VAL A 72 -14.41 5.91 1.04
C VAL A 72 -13.63 4.60 1.15
N ASN A 73 -12.89 4.43 2.25
CA ASN A 73 -12.43 3.11 2.58
C ASN A 73 -13.71 2.28 2.81
N ASP A 74 -14.15 1.59 1.77
CA ASP A 74 -15.32 0.70 1.80
C ASP A 74 -15.14 -0.48 2.76
N ARG A 75 -13.98 -0.53 3.45
CA ARG A 75 -13.57 -1.60 4.37
C ARG A 75 -13.00 -1.07 5.69
N PRO A 76 -13.71 -0.21 6.41
CA PRO A 76 -13.19 0.38 7.64
C PRO A 76 -12.93 -0.66 8.74
N TYR A 77 -13.49 -1.86 8.62
CA TYR A 77 -13.37 -2.94 9.60
C TYR A 77 -12.26 -3.94 9.27
N ALA A 78 -11.74 -3.93 8.05
CA ALA A 78 -10.68 -4.83 7.63
C ALA A 78 -9.31 -4.35 8.15
N ALA A 79 -8.49 -5.28 8.63
CA ALA A 79 -7.10 -5.00 8.96
C ALA A 79 -6.34 -4.56 7.71
N SER A 80 -5.75 -3.37 7.75
CA SER A 80 -5.11 -2.73 6.61
C SER A 80 -3.85 -1.98 7.04
N SER A 81 -3.25 -1.22 6.14
CA SER A 81 -2.14 -0.32 6.47
C SER A 81 -2.47 0.68 7.60
N PHE A 82 -3.75 0.99 7.84
CA PHE A 82 -4.18 1.79 9.01
C PHE A 82 -3.89 1.06 10.32
N LEU A 83 -4.06 -0.26 10.37
CA LEU A 83 -3.69 -1.04 11.55
C LEU A 83 -2.18 -0.97 11.81
N SER A 84 -1.34 -1.04 10.78
CA SER A 84 0.11 -0.89 10.92
C SER A 84 0.51 0.49 11.47
N VAL A 85 -0.13 1.56 10.97
CA VAL A 85 0.09 2.91 11.52
C VAL A 85 -0.37 3.01 12.98
N ALA A 86 -1.49 2.38 13.33
CA ALA A 86 -1.97 2.34 14.71
C ALA A 86 -1.04 1.54 15.62
N ILE A 87 -0.47 0.42 15.15
CA ILE A 87 0.57 -0.36 15.87
C ILE A 87 1.78 0.53 16.16
N ALA A 88 2.31 1.21 15.15
CA ALA A 88 3.45 2.12 15.34
C ALA A 88 3.14 3.26 16.30
N LYS A 89 1.94 3.85 16.24
CA LYS A 89 1.51 4.91 17.14
C LYS A 89 1.30 4.41 18.57
N ALA A 90 0.67 3.25 18.74
CA ALA A 90 0.35 2.69 20.05
C ALA A 90 1.59 2.12 20.75
N PHE A 91 2.45 1.44 20.00
CA PHE A 91 3.54 0.62 20.52
C PHE A 91 4.93 1.03 20.02
N GLY A 92 5.09 2.28 19.56
CA GLY A 92 6.36 2.78 19.00
C GLY A 92 7.57 2.59 19.92
N THR A 93 7.40 2.75 21.24
CA THR A 93 8.47 2.48 22.23
C THR A 93 8.83 0.99 22.28
N ALA A 94 7.85 0.10 22.27
CA ALA A 94 8.08 -1.35 22.22
C ALA A 94 8.77 -1.76 20.91
N MET A 95 8.35 -1.16 19.78
CA MET A 95 8.99 -1.35 18.46
C MET A 95 10.41 -0.79 18.38
N SER A 96 10.82 0.09 19.27
CA SER A 96 12.22 0.54 19.35
C SER A 96 13.12 -0.40 20.17
N GLY A 97 12.59 -1.54 20.63
CA GLY A 97 13.36 -2.51 21.40
C GLY A 97 13.82 -1.97 22.76
N ARG A 98 13.00 -1.16 23.44
CA ARG A 98 13.35 -0.56 24.73
C ARG A 98 12.25 -0.79 25.74
N SER A 99 12.63 -1.15 26.96
CA SER A 99 11.79 -1.12 28.15
C SER A 99 12.57 -0.58 29.32
N LYS A 100 11.99 0.37 30.05
CA LYS A 100 12.63 0.97 31.21
C LYS A 100 12.45 0.05 32.45
N ASP A 101 11.31 -0.58 32.57
CA ASP A 101 10.92 -1.32 33.76
C ASP A 101 11.25 -2.83 33.67
N ARG A 102 11.41 -3.34 32.43
CA ARG A 102 11.75 -4.75 32.15
C ARG A 102 12.77 -4.86 31.00
N PRO A 103 13.97 -4.28 31.13
CA PRO A 103 14.98 -4.31 30.06
C PRO A 103 15.44 -5.73 29.70
N GLU A 104 15.44 -6.64 30.67
CA GLU A 104 15.81 -8.05 30.49
C GLU A 104 14.83 -8.83 29.59
N LEU A 105 13.56 -8.43 29.55
CA LEU A 105 12.54 -9.10 28.74
C LEU A 105 12.47 -8.58 27.31
N VAL A 106 13.10 -7.46 26.98
CA VAL A 106 13.04 -6.88 25.63
C VAL A 106 13.61 -7.83 24.58
N THR A 107 14.71 -8.52 24.92
CA THR A 107 15.38 -9.49 24.04
C THR A 107 14.99 -10.94 24.35
N THR A 108 14.08 -11.16 25.28
CA THR A 108 13.64 -12.51 25.67
C THR A 108 12.46 -12.93 24.83
N PRO A 109 12.56 -14.05 24.08
CA PRO A 109 11.38 -14.62 23.39
C PRO A 109 10.31 -15.07 24.39
N LEU A 110 9.08 -14.65 24.14
CA LEU A 110 7.91 -14.99 24.95
C LEU A 110 6.92 -15.82 24.13
N PRO A 111 6.15 -16.70 24.78
CA PRO A 111 5.02 -17.37 24.10
C PRO A 111 3.95 -16.33 23.77
N LEU A 112 3.86 -15.95 22.51
CA LEU A 112 2.92 -14.96 22.01
C LEU A 112 1.83 -15.61 21.17
N GLU A 113 0.58 -15.16 21.37
CA GLU A 113 -0.55 -15.41 20.50
C GLU A 113 -1.08 -14.05 19.99
N LEU A 114 -1.03 -13.86 18.66
CA LEU A 114 -1.50 -12.66 17.98
C LEU A 114 -2.76 -13.03 17.20
N ARG A 115 -3.88 -12.32 17.45
CA ARG A 115 -5.10 -12.53 16.67
C ARG A 115 -5.47 -11.27 15.92
N ILE A 116 -5.75 -11.41 14.63
CA ILE A 116 -6.13 -10.33 13.73
C ILE A 116 -7.48 -10.69 13.11
N ALA A 117 -8.48 -9.88 13.37
CA ALA A 117 -9.81 -10.06 12.81
C ALA A 117 -9.94 -9.38 11.45
N GLY A 118 -10.50 -10.09 10.46
CA GLY A 118 -10.81 -9.54 9.14
C GLY A 118 -9.58 -9.08 8.36
N LEU A 119 -8.50 -9.86 8.37
CA LEU A 119 -7.27 -9.59 7.63
C LEU A 119 -7.47 -9.89 6.15
N PRO A 120 -7.39 -8.91 5.24
CA PRO A 120 -7.44 -9.16 3.80
C PRO A 120 -6.19 -9.91 3.36
N CYS A 121 -6.36 -10.95 2.56
CA CYS A 121 -5.25 -11.73 2.04
C CYS A 121 -5.39 -11.96 0.54
N ARG A 122 -4.74 -11.11 -0.25
CA ARG A 122 -4.67 -11.30 -1.70
C ARG A 122 -3.67 -12.39 -2.06
N GLY A 123 -4.20 -13.53 -2.45
CA GLY A 123 -3.45 -14.74 -2.77
C GLY A 123 -3.75 -15.90 -1.81
N GLY A 124 -4.72 -15.71 -0.89
CA GLY A 124 -5.25 -16.76 -0.04
C GLY A 124 -4.33 -17.14 1.11
N GLU A 125 -4.68 -18.23 1.78
CA GLU A 125 -3.99 -18.73 2.98
C GLU A 125 -2.51 -19.08 2.72
N SER A 126 -2.16 -19.52 1.51
CA SER A 126 -0.78 -19.91 1.17
C SER A 126 0.21 -18.74 1.36
N ILE A 127 -0.19 -17.52 1.03
CA ILE A 127 0.66 -16.33 1.23
C ILE A 127 0.79 -15.99 2.72
N LEU A 128 -0.27 -16.17 3.51
CA LEU A 128 -0.18 -16.02 4.96
C LEU A 128 0.90 -16.93 5.54
N ARG A 129 0.87 -18.21 5.17
CA ARG A 129 1.87 -19.20 5.63
C ARG A 129 3.26 -18.85 5.14
N GLN A 130 3.42 -18.50 3.86
CA GLN A 130 4.70 -18.09 3.29
C GLN A 130 5.33 -16.88 3.98
N LEU A 131 4.52 -15.96 4.52
CA LEU A 131 5.02 -14.77 5.22
C LEU A 131 5.35 -15.04 6.69
N PHE A 132 4.55 -15.82 7.39
CA PHE A 132 4.68 -15.94 8.84
C PHE A 132 5.37 -17.23 9.33
N GLU A 133 5.24 -18.35 8.61
CA GLU A 133 5.90 -19.60 9.04
C GLU A 133 7.43 -19.51 9.05
N PRO A 134 8.10 -18.86 8.06
CA PRO A 134 9.56 -18.67 8.10
C PRO A 134 10.03 -17.80 9.27
N LEU A 135 9.14 -17.00 9.86
CA LEU A 135 9.42 -16.15 11.02
C LEU A 135 9.17 -16.89 12.36
N GLY A 136 8.88 -18.19 12.32
CA GLY A 136 8.69 -19.02 13.50
C GLY A 136 7.27 -19.05 14.05
N TYR A 137 6.28 -18.62 13.26
CA TYR A 137 4.88 -18.71 13.67
C TYR A 137 4.20 -20.01 13.24
N THR A 138 3.34 -20.54 14.10
CA THR A 138 2.26 -21.44 13.71
C THR A 138 1.08 -20.59 13.27
N VAL A 139 0.60 -20.80 12.04
CA VAL A 139 -0.47 -20.01 11.42
C VAL A 139 -1.78 -20.80 11.41
N GLU A 140 -2.80 -20.24 12.05
CA GLU A 140 -4.19 -20.70 11.93
C GLU A 140 -4.98 -19.59 11.21
N ALA A 141 -5.65 -19.93 10.12
CA ALA A 141 -6.38 -18.99 9.28
C ALA A 141 -7.79 -19.53 9.00
N GLU A 142 -8.80 -18.80 9.42
CA GLU A 142 -10.20 -19.06 9.13
C GLU A 142 -10.67 -18.09 8.06
N GLN A 143 -10.98 -18.60 6.87
CA GLN A 143 -11.52 -17.77 5.79
C GLN A 143 -12.97 -17.42 6.07
N LEU A 144 -13.30 -16.14 5.99
CA LEU A 144 -14.66 -15.66 6.24
C LEU A 144 -15.52 -15.86 4.98
N ALA A 145 -16.79 -16.19 5.17
CA ALA A 145 -17.77 -16.18 4.08
C ALA A 145 -17.94 -14.74 3.51
N LEU A 146 -18.30 -14.63 2.25
CA LEU A 146 -18.62 -13.34 1.64
C LEU A 146 -19.87 -12.74 2.26
N ASP A 147 -20.87 -13.56 2.49
CA ASP A 147 -22.09 -13.25 3.25
C ASP A 147 -22.52 -14.49 4.04
N GLY A 148 -22.82 -14.33 5.31
CA GLY A 148 -23.24 -15.44 6.18
C GLY A 148 -24.62 -16.01 5.86
N ASN A 149 -25.49 -15.24 5.15
CA ASN A 149 -26.85 -15.65 4.80
C ASN A 149 -26.91 -16.26 3.39
N PHE A 150 -25.90 -16.06 2.53
CA PHE A 150 -25.85 -16.49 1.15
C PHE A 150 -24.59 -17.31 0.89
N ALA A 151 -24.62 -18.58 1.32
CA ALA A 151 -23.46 -19.48 1.21
C ALA A 151 -23.01 -19.69 -0.26
N GLU A 152 -23.92 -19.54 -1.23
CA GLU A 152 -23.63 -19.62 -2.66
C GLU A 152 -22.74 -18.51 -3.19
N TRP A 153 -22.58 -17.41 -2.46
CA TRP A 153 -21.66 -16.33 -2.82
C TRP A 153 -20.19 -16.69 -2.53
N GLY A 154 -19.97 -17.80 -1.83
CA GLY A 154 -18.66 -18.33 -1.58
C GLY A 154 -17.87 -17.62 -0.48
N ALA A 155 -16.56 -17.82 -0.50
CA ALA A 155 -15.65 -17.27 0.49
C ALA A 155 -15.15 -15.87 0.14
N SER A 156 -14.98 -15.03 1.14
CA SER A 156 -14.37 -13.71 0.99
C SER A 156 -12.85 -13.81 0.93
N ARG A 157 -12.17 -12.68 0.67
CA ARG A 157 -10.72 -12.58 0.78
C ARG A 157 -10.22 -12.27 2.20
N TYR A 158 -11.11 -12.23 3.18
CA TYR A 158 -10.81 -11.90 4.56
C TYR A 158 -10.66 -13.16 5.42
N PHE A 159 -9.72 -13.10 6.34
CA PHE A 159 -9.40 -14.17 7.25
C PHE A 159 -9.39 -13.67 8.68
N ASN A 160 -9.87 -14.49 9.62
CA ASN A 160 -9.49 -14.41 11.02
C ASN A 160 -8.20 -15.19 11.18
N VAL A 161 -7.14 -14.51 11.61
CA VAL A 161 -5.81 -15.11 11.68
C VAL A 161 -5.35 -15.17 13.13
N THR A 162 -4.83 -16.34 13.53
CA THR A 162 -4.13 -16.54 14.80
C THR A 162 -2.70 -16.98 14.50
N LEU A 163 -1.74 -16.21 14.98
CA LEU A 163 -0.31 -16.48 14.87
C LEU A 163 0.22 -16.81 16.26
N ARG A 164 0.83 -17.98 16.43
CA ARG A 164 1.47 -18.39 17.70
C ARG A 164 2.94 -18.63 17.46
N GLY A 165 3.77 -18.11 18.36
CA GLY A 165 5.22 -18.31 18.30
C GLY A 165 5.90 -17.89 19.58
N ASN A 166 7.17 -18.26 19.70
CA ASN A 166 8.03 -17.81 20.78
C ASN A 166 8.98 -16.74 20.25
N LEU A 167 8.62 -15.47 20.44
CA LEU A 167 9.27 -14.31 19.83
C LEU A 167 9.35 -13.16 20.83
N THR A 168 10.23 -12.18 20.55
CA THR A 168 10.20 -10.94 21.29
C THR A 168 8.99 -10.10 20.90
N VAL A 169 8.50 -9.25 21.80
CA VAL A 169 7.40 -8.32 21.49
C VAL A 169 7.80 -7.35 20.36
N HIS A 170 9.08 -6.95 20.33
CA HIS A 170 9.66 -6.12 19.27
C HIS A 170 9.51 -6.77 17.88
N ASP A 171 9.97 -8.02 17.74
CA ASP A 171 9.92 -8.75 16.48
C ASP A 171 8.48 -8.96 16.03
N ALA A 172 7.60 -9.39 16.96
CA ALA A 172 6.20 -9.62 16.66
C ALA A 172 5.50 -8.35 16.12
N LEU A 173 5.74 -7.19 16.72
CA LEU A 173 5.18 -5.92 16.27
C LEU A 173 5.77 -5.48 14.91
N SER A 174 7.07 -5.69 14.69
CA SER A 174 7.78 -5.37 13.45
C SER A 174 7.28 -6.25 12.30
N HIS A 175 7.12 -7.56 12.52
CA HIS A 175 6.53 -8.49 11.55
C HIS A 175 5.11 -8.06 11.16
N LEU A 176 4.25 -7.74 12.12
CA LEU A 176 2.89 -7.27 11.84
C LEU A 176 2.88 -5.96 11.06
N TYR A 177 3.75 -5.01 11.45
CA TYR A 177 3.85 -3.70 10.77
C TYR A 177 4.12 -3.84 9.28
N VAL A 178 5.03 -4.74 8.91
CA VAL A 178 5.41 -4.97 7.52
C VAL A 178 4.42 -5.90 6.79
N CYS A 179 4.06 -7.03 7.40
CA CYS A 179 3.31 -8.09 6.70
C CYS A 179 1.84 -7.76 6.48
N ILE A 180 1.18 -6.98 7.37
CA ILE A 180 -0.23 -6.60 7.17
C ILE A 180 -0.44 -5.82 5.86
N PRO A 181 0.32 -4.75 5.54
CA PRO A 181 0.21 -4.06 4.26
C PRO A 181 0.57 -4.93 3.05
N VAL A 182 1.50 -5.88 3.22
CA VAL A 182 1.90 -6.83 2.17
C VAL A 182 0.74 -7.77 1.80
N LEU A 183 -0.05 -8.22 2.78
CA LEU A 183 -1.21 -9.09 2.58
C LEU A 183 -2.37 -8.36 1.92
N ASP A 184 -2.67 -7.15 2.36
CA ASP A 184 -3.73 -6.32 1.77
C ASP A 184 -3.39 -5.93 0.33
N ALA A 185 -2.10 -5.68 0.04
CA ALA A 185 -1.58 -5.21 -1.25
C ALA A 185 -2.34 -3.99 -1.83
N ASP A 186 -3.06 -3.25 -0.97
CA ASP A 186 -3.95 -2.14 -1.32
C ASP A 186 -3.64 -0.95 -0.39
N LYS A 187 -2.46 -0.35 -0.58
CA LYS A 187 -2.09 0.86 0.17
C LYS A 187 -2.91 2.05 -0.34
N HIS A 188 -3.59 2.71 0.56
CA HIS A 188 -4.44 3.88 0.25
C HIS A 188 -3.68 5.21 0.28
N TYR A 189 -2.36 5.21 0.36
CA TYR A 189 -1.52 6.40 0.40
C TYR A 189 -0.34 6.32 -0.58
N TRP A 190 0.28 7.45 -0.83
CA TRP A 190 1.46 7.55 -1.68
C TRP A 190 2.64 6.76 -1.08
N VAL A 191 3.35 6.02 -1.93
CA VAL A 191 4.58 5.29 -1.58
C VAL A 191 5.74 6.11 -2.13
N GLY A 192 6.53 6.70 -1.25
CA GLY A 192 7.73 7.47 -1.55
C GLY A 192 8.98 6.80 -0.97
N ASP A 193 10.12 7.48 -1.06
CA ASP A 193 11.41 6.99 -0.57
C ASP A 193 11.41 6.75 0.96
N ASP A 194 10.59 7.49 1.70
CA ASP A 194 10.38 7.29 3.13
C ASP A 194 9.79 5.91 3.49
N GLU A 195 9.10 5.26 2.55
CA GLU A 195 8.58 3.89 2.76
C GLU A 195 9.67 2.83 2.64
N VAL A 196 10.73 3.07 1.86
CA VAL A 196 11.92 2.21 1.83
C VAL A 196 12.60 2.23 3.19
N GLU A 197 12.82 3.42 3.77
CA GLU A 197 13.43 3.54 5.10
C GLU A 197 12.59 2.88 6.19
N LYS A 198 11.26 2.99 6.11
CA LYS A 198 10.35 2.30 7.04
C LYS A 198 10.44 0.78 6.90
N LEU A 199 10.47 0.28 5.66
CA LEU A 199 10.58 -1.15 5.38
C LEU A 199 11.90 -1.71 5.94
N LEU A 200 13.02 -1.05 5.67
CA LEU A 200 14.34 -1.48 6.13
C LEU A 200 14.44 -1.42 7.66
N ARG A 201 14.02 -0.32 8.28
CA ARG A 201 14.04 -0.17 9.73
C ARG A 201 13.21 -1.21 10.47
N HIS A 202 12.00 -1.52 9.97
CA HIS A 202 11.14 -2.53 10.60
C HIS A 202 11.42 -3.95 10.10
N GLY A 203 12.21 -4.08 9.04
CA GLY A 203 12.72 -5.35 8.52
C GLY A 203 14.08 -5.74 9.09
N GLU A 204 14.71 -4.86 9.87
CA GLU A 204 16.03 -5.10 10.46
C GLU A 204 16.05 -6.40 11.28
N GLY A 205 17.09 -7.20 11.08
CA GLY A 205 17.29 -8.46 11.80
C GLY A 205 16.50 -9.66 11.27
N TRP A 206 15.51 -9.49 10.36
CA TRP A 206 14.72 -10.61 9.86
C TRP A 206 14.45 -10.59 8.36
N LEU A 207 14.23 -9.41 7.75
CA LEU A 207 13.76 -9.32 6.37
C LEU A 207 14.82 -9.79 5.36
N ALA A 208 16.08 -9.49 5.60
CA ALA A 208 17.20 -9.90 4.75
C ALA A 208 17.29 -11.42 4.61
N ALA A 209 17.11 -12.16 5.72
CA ALA A 209 17.12 -13.62 5.75
C ALA A 209 15.80 -14.27 5.33
N HIS A 210 14.73 -13.49 5.09
CA HIS A 210 13.41 -14.04 4.78
C HIS A 210 13.37 -14.63 3.36
N PRO A 211 12.91 -15.89 3.17
CA PRO A 211 12.92 -16.55 1.85
C PRO A 211 12.08 -15.83 0.79
N HIS A 212 11.08 -15.05 1.22
CA HIS A 212 10.20 -14.27 0.33
C HIS A 212 10.47 -12.75 0.39
N ARG A 213 11.68 -12.30 0.79
CA ARG A 213 12.05 -10.89 0.93
C ARG A 213 11.71 -10.03 -0.29
N ASN A 214 11.97 -10.55 -1.50
CA ASN A 214 11.67 -9.85 -2.75
C ASN A 214 10.16 -9.64 -2.97
N ALA A 215 9.36 -10.64 -2.64
CA ALA A 215 7.90 -10.55 -2.73
C ALA A 215 7.34 -9.56 -1.68
N ILE A 216 7.90 -9.56 -0.47
CA ILE A 216 7.56 -8.61 0.60
C ILE A 216 7.88 -7.18 0.15
N ALA A 217 9.12 -6.92 -0.30
CA ALA A 217 9.54 -5.60 -0.78
C ALA A 217 8.66 -5.12 -1.94
N ARG A 218 8.40 -5.98 -2.93
CA ARG A 218 7.56 -5.66 -4.09
C ARG A 218 6.14 -5.28 -3.69
N ARG A 219 5.49 -6.04 -2.82
CA ARG A 219 4.13 -5.77 -2.38
C ARG A 219 4.07 -4.57 -1.44
N TYR A 220 5.02 -4.44 -0.51
CA TYR A 220 5.08 -3.32 0.43
C TYR A 220 5.26 -1.98 -0.31
N LEU A 221 6.11 -1.94 -1.34
CA LEU A 221 6.41 -0.76 -2.14
C LEU A 221 5.50 -0.62 -3.37
N LYS A 222 4.39 -1.37 -3.45
CA LYS A 222 3.37 -1.32 -4.52
C LYS A 222 3.93 -1.52 -5.92
N ASN A 223 4.81 -2.50 -6.10
CA ASN A 223 5.43 -2.76 -7.38
C ASN A 223 6.07 -1.52 -8.05
N ARG A 224 6.64 -0.59 -7.27
CA ARG A 224 7.44 0.51 -7.79
C ARG A 224 8.86 0.04 -8.03
N PRO A 225 9.29 -0.21 -9.29
CA PRO A 225 10.52 -0.94 -9.57
C PRO A 225 11.76 -0.29 -8.98
N HIS A 226 11.86 1.05 -9.02
CA HIS A 226 13.02 1.76 -8.48
C HIS A 226 13.13 1.64 -6.94
N LEU A 227 12.02 1.75 -6.21
CA LEU A 227 12.01 1.61 -4.73
C LEU A 227 12.24 0.16 -4.31
N VAL A 228 11.67 -0.79 -5.05
CA VAL A 228 11.89 -2.24 -4.81
C VAL A 228 13.36 -2.57 -5.01
N ARG A 229 13.97 -2.10 -6.12
CA ARG A 229 15.39 -2.32 -6.40
C ARG A 229 16.29 -1.73 -5.31
N GLU A 230 16.00 -0.50 -4.89
CA GLU A 230 16.74 0.14 -3.79
C GLU A 230 16.65 -0.65 -2.49
N ALA A 231 15.42 -1.03 -2.08
CA ALA A 231 15.21 -1.81 -0.86
C ALA A 231 15.94 -3.17 -0.91
N VAL A 232 15.83 -3.91 -2.03
CA VAL A 232 16.46 -5.21 -2.20
C VAL A 232 17.98 -5.10 -2.21
N LEU A 233 18.54 -4.10 -2.89
CA LEU A 233 20.00 -3.86 -2.90
C LEU A 233 20.53 -3.59 -1.49
N ARG A 234 19.83 -2.80 -0.70
CA ARG A 234 20.24 -2.49 0.68
C ARG A 234 20.11 -3.69 1.60
N LEU A 235 19.08 -4.53 1.42
CA LEU A 235 18.91 -5.79 2.17
C LEU A 235 20.01 -6.82 1.84
N VAL A 236 20.51 -6.81 0.59
CA VAL A 236 21.56 -7.73 0.13
C VAL A 236 22.95 -7.29 0.58
N GLN A 237 23.18 -5.99 0.75
CA GLN A 237 24.47 -5.48 1.26
C GLN A 237 24.75 -5.93 2.70
N GLU A 238 23.75 -6.43 3.41
CA GLU A 238 23.89 -7.04 4.73
C GLU A 238 24.36 -8.51 4.68
N ASP A 239 24.39 -9.14 3.46
CA ASP A 239 24.74 -10.55 3.28
C ASP A 239 25.74 -10.76 2.09
N PRO A 240 27.05 -10.93 2.34
CA PRO A 240 28.09 -10.92 1.30
C PRO A 240 28.17 -12.17 0.39
N GLU A 241 27.51 -13.29 0.70
CA GLU A 241 27.77 -14.58 0.04
C GLU A 241 26.94 -14.88 -1.24
N GLU A 242 26.03 -14.02 -1.66
CA GLU A 242 25.12 -14.28 -2.80
C GLU A 242 25.39 -13.45 -4.07
N GLU A 243 26.60 -12.99 -4.35
CA GLU A 243 26.84 -12.09 -5.49
C GLU A 243 26.81 -12.74 -6.90
N GLU A 244 27.05 -14.03 -7.04
CA GLU A 244 27.20 -14.66 -8.37
C GLU A 244 25.89 -15.03 -9.08
N GLU A 245 24.86 -15.53 -8.38
CA GLU A 245 23.54 -15.82 -8.99
C GLU A 245 22.74 -14.55 -9.40
N LYS A 246 23.15 -13.39 -8.87
CA LYS A 246 22.46 -12.11 -9.06
C LYS A 246 22.83 -11.37 -10.33
N GLN A 247 23.94 -11.71 -10.98
CA GLN A 247 24.33 -11.04 -12.23
C GLN A 247 23.46 -11.47 -13.42
N GLU A 248 23.03 -12.73 -13.49
CA GLU A 248 22.16 -13.22 -14.57
C GLU A 248 20.73 -12.68 -14.42
N THR A 249 20.16 -12.67 -13.20
CA THR A 249 18.82 -12.12 -12.94
C THR A 249 18.77 -10.59 -13.15
N ARG A 250 19.87 -9.88 -12.86
CA ARG A 250 19.98 -8.43 -13.12
C ARG A 250 19.98 -8.09 -14.60
N ALA A 251 20.65 -8.89 -15.43
CA ALA A 251 20.68 -8.69 -16.89
C ALA A 251 19.30 -8.92 -17.52
N GLU A 252 18.53 -9.89 -17.04
CA GLU A 252 17.16 -10.14 -17.52
C GLU A 252 16.16 -9.08 -17.05
N GLU A 253 16.31 -8.55 -15.82
CA GLU A 253 15.47 -7.46 -15.31
C GLU A 253 15.79 -6.13 -15.99
N GLU A 254 17.06 -5.81 -16.25
CA GLU A 254 17.48 -4.62 -17.02
C GLU A 254 16.98 -4.70 -18.46
N ALA A 255 17.11 -5.85 -19.13
CA ALA A 255 16.56 -6.07 -20.46
C ALA A 255 15.03 -5.94 -20.50
N SER A 256 14.34 -6.38 -19.44
CA SER A 256 12.89 -6.25 -19.33
C SER A 256 12.45 -4.79 -19.08
N ILE A 257 13.22 -4.02 -18.32
CA ILE A 257 12.97 -2.59 -18.05
C ILE A 257 13.27 -1.76 -19.32
N GLU A 258 14.38 -2.04 -19.99
CA GLU A 258 14.71 -1.41 -21.28
C GLU A 258 13.66 -1.72 -22.35
N LYS A 259 13.17 -2.96 -22.40
CA LYS A 259 12.11 -3.36 -23.31
C LYS A 259 10.77 -2.66 -23.00
N LYS A 260 10.43 -2.43 -21.71
CA LYS A 260 9.24 -1.65 -21.31
C LYS A 260 9.38 -0.16 -21.62
N ILE A 261 10.57 0.42 -21.44
CA ILE A 261 10.84 1.83 -21.78
C ILE A 261 10.75 2.00 -23.29
N SER A 262 11.38 1.11 -24.07
CA SER A 262 11.33 1.08 -25.53
C SER A 262 9.89 0.95 -26.05
N LEU A 263 9.10 0.02 -25.54
CA LEU A 263 7.69 -0.15 -25.92
C LEU A 263 6.83 1.08 -25.62
N ASN A 264 7.06 1.76 -24.49
CA ASN A 264 6.33 2.98 -24.16
C ASN A 264 6.73 4.15 -25.09
N GLU A 265 7.99 4.24 -25.48
CA GLU A 265 8.48 5.23 -26.44
C GLU A 265 7.96 4.95 -27.85
N GLU A 266 7.96 3.70 -28.27
CA GLU A 266 7.37 3.29 -29.54
C GLU A 266 5.86 3.58 -29.61
N ARG A 267 5.10 3.25 -28.55
CA ARG A 267 3.67 3.58 -28.44
C ARG A 267 3.43 5.08 -28.54
N MET A 268 4.24 5.87 -27.81
CA MET A 268 4.15 7.32 -27.87
C MET A 268 4.42 7.83 -29.30
N THR A 269 5.49 7.38 -29.92
CA THR A 269 5.86 7.74 -31.29
C THR A 269 4.74 7.39 -32.27
N ARG A 270 4.13 6.21 -32.11
CA ARG A 270 3.03 5.76 -32.95
C ARG A 270 1.77 6.61 -32.77
N VAL A 271 1.42 6.94 -31.55
CA VAL A 271 0.29 7.85 -31.25
C VAL A 271 0.52 9.20 -31.90
N MET A 272 1.70 9.77 -31.79
CA MET A 272 2.04 11.06 -32.40
C MET A 272 1.96 11.03 -33.94
N GLN A 273 2.46 9.94 -34.56
CA GLN A 273 2.37 9.75 -36.01
C GLN A 273 0.92 9.69 -36.49
N VAL A 274 0.07 8.91 -35.78
CA VAL A 274 -1.35 8.79 -36.13
C VAL A 274 -2.07 10.12 -36.00
N LEU A 275 -1.88 10.83 -34.89
CA LEU A 275 -2.49 12.16 -34.69
C LEU A 275 -2.09 13.15 -35.78
N GLN A 276 -0.82 13.16 -36.19
CA GLN A 276 -0.31 14.02 -37.24
C GLN A 276 -0.85 13.62 -38.63
N GLN A 277 -0.92 12.33 -38.90
CA GLN A 277 -1.47 11.80 -40.15
C GLN A 277 -2.95 12.21 -40.36
N TYR A 278 -3.74 12.25 -39.28
CA TYR A 278 -5.12 12.68 -39.34
C TYR A 278 -5.33 14.20 -39.22
N GLY A 279 -4.25 14.95 -39.01
CA GLY A 279 -4.27 16.40 -38.93
C GLY A 279 -5.04 16.98 -37.76
N ALA A 280 -5.17 16.20 -36.66
CA ALA A 280 -5.89 16.62 -35.48
C ALA A 280 -5.14 17.77 -34.77
N ALA A 281 -5.72 18.96 -34.74
CA ALA A 281 -5.17 20.13 -34.07
C ALA A 281 -5.52 20.20 -32.57
N THR A 282 -6.58 19.52 -32.17
CA THR A 282 -7.06 19.47 -30.78
C THR A 282 -7.17 18.02 -30.31
N VAL A 283 -6.43 17.69 -29.23
CA VAL A 283 -6.29 16.32 -28.76
C VAL A 283 -6.54 16.25 -27.25
N ILE A 284 -7.26 15.23 -26.81
CA ILE A 284 -7.44 14.90 -25.39
C ILE A 284 -6.87 13.54 -25.06
N ASP A 285 -6.12 13.45 -23.95
CA ASP A 285 -5.60 12.21 -23.37
C ASP A 285 -6.54 11.73 -22.28
N LEU A 286 -7.23 10.62 -22.53
CA LEU A 286 -8.20 9.98 -21.63
C LEU A 286 -7.44 8.99 -20.73
N GLY A 287 -7.52 9.19 -19.41
CA GLY A 287 -6.67 8.49 -18.45
C GLY A 287 -5.22 9.00 -18.52
N CYS A 288 -5.06 10.32 -18.48
CA CYS A 288 -3.75 10.97 -18.65
C CYS A 288 -2.77 10.70 -17.48
N GLY A 289 -3.24 10.16 -16.35
CA GLY A 289 -2.44 9.86 -15.18
C GLY A 289 -1.63 11.08 -14.70
N GLU A 290 -0.35 10.88 -14.49
CA GLU A 290 0.60 11.92 -14.04
C GLU A 290 1.12 12.83 -15.17
N GLY A 291 0.48 12.83 -16.34
CA GLY A 291 0.74 13.79 -17.43
C GLY A 291 1.97 13.48 -18.31
N ARG A 292 2.49 12.25 -18.30
CA ARG A 292 3.65 11.88 -19.10
C ARG A 292 3.42 12.11 -20.60
N ARG A 293 2.26 11.70 -21.13
CA ARG A 293 1.88 11.91 -22.52
C ARG A 293 1.58 13.37 -22.83
N LEU A 294 0.93 14.06 -21.91
CA LEU A 294 0.64 15.49 -22.04
C LEU A 294 1.90 16.32 -22.24
N ARG A 295 3.00 15.97 -21.56
CA ARG A 295 4.30 16.63 -21.72
C ARG A 295 4.82 16.50 -23.15
N ALA A 296 4.62 15.36 -23.81
CA ALA A 296 5.02 15.16 -25.20
C ALA A 296 4.09 15.95 -26.15
N LEU A 297 2.76 15.84 -25.96
CA LEU A 297 1.77 16.56 -26.76
C LEU A 297 1.94 18.08 -26.68
N LEU A 298 2.29 18.63 -25.53
CA LEU A 298 2.52 20.08 -25.38
C LEU A 298 3.71 20.62 -26.16
N LYS A 299 4.70 19.78 -26.46
CA LYS A 299 5.88 20.17 -27.28
C LYS A 299 5.56 20.32 -28.76
N GLU A 300 4.48 19.70 -29.22
CA GLU A 300 4.09 19.70 -30.61
C GLU A 300 3.49 21.05 -31.01
N GLN A 301 4.13 21.72 -31.97
CA GLN A 301 3.73 23.07 -32.41
C GLN A 301 2.42 23.05 -33.22
N TRP A 302 2.11 21.95 -33.88
CA TRP A 302 0.90 21.78 -34.69
C TRP A 302 -0.37 21.59 -33.86
N LEU A 303 -0.27 21.18 -32.61
CA LEU A 303 -1.40 21.12 -31.69
C LEU A 303 -1.73 22.51 -31.15
N THR A 304 -3.00 22.88 -31.24
CA THR A 304 -3.52 24.16 -30.72
C THR A 304 -4.16 23.99 -29.34
N ARG A 305 -4.69 22.80 -29.03
CA ARG A 305 -5.31 22.49 -27.73
C ARG A 305 -4.98 21.07 -27.31
N VAL A 306 -4.60 20.91 -26.06
CA VAL A 306 -4.26 19.62 -25.43
C VAL A 306 -5.08 19.47 -24.16
N GLY A 307 -5.90 18.44 -24.10
CA GLY A 307 -6.68 18.09 -22.91
C GLY A 307 -6.07 16.91 -22.19
N GLY A 308 -6.23 16.87 -20.86
CA GLY A 308 -5.96 15.70 -20.05
C GLY A 308 -7.13 15.44 -19.11
N MET A 309 -7.69 14.24 -19.18
CA MET A 309 -8.74 13.80 -18.28
C MET A 309 -8.30 12.55 -17.53
N ASP A 310 -8.54 12.54 -16.23
CA ASP A 310 -8.32 11.36 -15.38
C ASP A 310 -9.40 11.27 -14.30
N VAL A 311 -9.69 10.06 -13.82
CA VAL A 311 -10.63 9.85 -12.70
C VAL A 311 -9.98 10.28 -11.38
N SER A 312 -8.65 10.23 -11.29
CA SER A 312 -7.88 10.54 -10.09
C SER A 312 -7.52 12.03 -10.02
N SER A 313 -8.17 12.76 -9.12
CA SER A 313 -7.81 14.15 -8.83
C SER A 313 -6.34 14.28 -8.38
N ARG A 314 -5.83 13.26 -7.69
CA ARG A 314 -4.42 13.22 -7.26
C ARG A 314 -3.46 13.04 -8.43
N ALA A 315 -3.77 12.16 -9.38
CA ALA A 315 -2.96 12.01 -10.58
C ALA A 315 -2.89 13.32 -11.36
N LEU A 316 -4.02 14.02 -11.46
CA LEU A 316 -4.08 15.35 -12.08
C LEU A 316 -3.27 16.41 -11.30
N GLN A 317 -3.25 16.36 -9.98
CA GLN A 317 -2.40 17.25 -9.19
C GLN A 317 -0.93 16.99 -9.47
N VAL A 318 -0.51 15.72 -9.44
CA VAL A 318 0.86 15.33 -9.80
C VAL A 318 1.20 15.73 -11.25
N ALA A 319 0.24 15.59 -12.18
CA ALA A 319 0.41 16.07 -13.55
C ALA A 319 0.64 17.58 -13.61
N ARG A 320 -0.15 18.37 -12.85
CA ARG A 320 0.05 19.84 -12.75
C ARG A 320 1.45 20.18 -12.25
N ASP A 321 1.90 19.50 -11.19
CA ASP A 321 3.22 19.73 -10.59
C ASP A 321 4.34 19.35 -11.57
N LYS A 322 4.26 18.18 -12.22
CA LYS A 322 5.26 17.70 -13.19
C LYS A 322 5.31 18.49 -14.48
N LEU A 323 4.18 19.04 -14.92
CA LEU A 323 4.08 19.91 -16.07
C LEU A 323 4.41 21.36 -15.73
N HIS A 324 4.60 21.68 -14.44
CA HIS A 324 4.82 23.03 -13.93
C HIS A 324 3.75 24.01 -14.42
N VAL A 325 2.47 23.64 -14.33
CA VAL A 325 1.34 24.36 -14.94
C VAL A 325 1.32 25.84 -14.51
N ASP A 326 1.62 26.12 -13.24
CA ASP A 326 1.64 27.48 -12.68
C ASP A 326 2.81 28.35 -13.21
N ARG A 327 3.78 27.73 -13.86
CA ARG A 327 4.98 28.38 -14.43
C ARG A 327 5.06 28.27 -15.95
N LEU A 328 4.03 27.72 -16.59
CA LEU A 328 3.99 27.61 -18.05
C LEU A 328 3.94 29.02 -18.70
N PRO A 329 4.62 29.22 -19.81
CA PRO A 329 4.42 30.40 -20.65
C PRO A 329 2.93 30.56 -21.01
N PRO A 330 2.38 31.78 -21.08
CA PRO A 330 0.95 32.02 -21.33
C PRO A 330 0.38 31.22 -22.50
N ARG A 331 1.11 31.15 -23.60
CA ARG A 331 0.74 30.39 -24.80
C ARG A 331 0.57 28.89 -24.54
N LEU A 332 1.37 28.28 -23.68
CA LEU A 332 1.28 26.86 -23.33
C LEU A 332 0.19 26.62 -22.24
N ALA A 333 0.02 27.58 -21.34
CA ALA A 333 -1.03 27.52 -20.33
C ALA A 333 -2.44 27.57 -20.98
N GLU A 334 -2.64 28.42 -21.99
CA GLU A 334 -3.89 28.48 -22.77
C GLU A 334 -4.14 27.22 -23.60
N LYS A 335 -3.06 26.55 -24.05
CA LYS A 335 -3.14 25.30 -24.81
C LYS A 335 -3.57 24.10 -23.94
N LEU A 336 -3.26 24.10 -22.65
CA LEU A 336 -3.48 22.96 -21.75
C LEU A 336 -4.78 23.08 -20.97
N SER A 337 -5.57 21.99 -20.95
CA SER A 337 -6.77 21.86 -20.14
C SER A 337 -6.72 20.55 -19.35
N LEU A 338 -6.69 20.63 -18.01
CA LEU A 338 -6.70 19.46 -17.12
C LEU A 338 -7.98 19.45 -16.30
N PHE A 339 -8.70 18.33 -16.33
CA PHE A 339 -9.94 18.20 -15.57
C PHE A 339 -10.22 16.76 -15.15
N GLN A 340 -10.89 16.62 -14.03
CA GLN A 340 -11.35 15.34 -13.55
C GLN A 340 -12.58 14.88 -14.34
N GLY A 341 -12.59 13.62 -14.76
CA GLY A 341 -13.69 12.99 -15.46
C GLY A 341 -13.53 11.47 -15.52
N SER A 342 -14.59 10.79 -15.94
CA SER A 342 -14.60 9.33 -16.07
C SER A 342 -15.17 8.95 -17.43
N LEU A 343 -14.57 7.94 -18.08
CA LEU A 343 -15.07 7.35 -19.32
C LEU A 343 -16.41 6.64 -19.17
N MET A 344 -16.85 6.46 -17.93
CA MET A 344 -18.14 5.85 -17.58
C MET A 344 -19.32 6.79 -17.77
N TYR A 345 -19.09 8.09 -17.96
CA TYR A 345 -20.13 9.10 -18.07
C TYR A 345 -19.93 9.95 -19.30
N ARG A 346 -21.05 10.37 -19.92
CA ARG A 346 -21.01 11.33 -21.02
C ARG A 346 -20.57 12.71 -20.50
N ASP A 347 -19.45 13.20 -21.00
CA ASP A 347 -18.91 14.51 -20.64
C ASP A 347 -18.94 15.44 -21.85
N LYS A 348 -19.64 16.56 -21.73
CA LYS A 348 -19.76 17.54 -22.81
C LYS A 348 -18.42 18.20 -23.17
N ARG A 349 -17.48 18.25 -22.23
CA ARG A 349 -16.14 18.85 -22.42
C ARG A 349 -15.28 18.09 -23.42
N LEU A 350 -15.62 16.81 -23.69
CA LEU A 350 -14.92 15.96 -24.68
C LEU A 350 -15.26 16.31 -26.13
N ARG A 351 -16.41 16.96 -26.38
CA ARG A 351 -16.90 17.25 -27.73
C ARG A 351 -16.06 18.24 -28.52
N ASP A 352 -15.26 19.03 -27.82
CA ASP A 352 -14.45 20.10 -28.41
C ASP A 352 -13.06 19.64 -28.87
N TYR A 353 -12.81 18.33 -28.86
CA TYR A 353 -11.57 17.74 -29.32
C TYR A 353 -11.77 16.92 -30.57
N GLU A 354 -10.88 17.08 -31.55
CA GLU A 354 -10.88 16.37 -32.82
C GLU A 354 -10.40 14.93 -32.70
N ALA A 355 -9.51 14.67 -31.74
CA ALA A 355 -9.00 13.34 -31.45
C ALA A 355 -8.89 13.08 -29.94
N ALA A 356 -9.04 11.80 -29.57
CA ALA A 356 -8.79 11.32 -28.22
C ALA A 356 -7.77 10.19 -28.23
N THR A 357 -6.87 10.19 -27.26
CA THR A 357 -5.95 9.09 -26.97
C THR A 357 -6.37 8.36 -25.71
N ALA A 358 -6.40 7.02 -25.74
CA ALA A 358 -6.68 6.15 -24.59
C ALA A 358 -5.65 5.01 -24.60
N VAL A 359 -4.54 5.19 -23.91
CA VAL A 359 -3.43 4.23 -23.89
C VAL A 359 -3.30 3.63 -22.50
N GLU A 360 -3.37 2.30 -22.38
CA GLU A 360 -3.36 1.59 -21.10
C GLU A 360 -4.55 2.02 -20.19
N VAL A 361 -5.74 2.15 -20.77
CA VAL A 361 -6.95 2.62 -20.06
C VAL A 361 -8.12 1.67 -20.27
N ILE A 362 -8.32 1.20 -21.50
CA ILE A 362 -9.49 0.41 -21.89
C ILE A 362 -9.52 -0.92 -21.14
N GLU A 363 -8.39 -1.52 -20.87
CA GLU A 363 -8.24 -2.77 -20.11
C GLU A 363 -8.68 -2.68 -18.64
N HIS A 364 -8.85 -1.45 -18.14
CA HIS A 364 -9.35 -1.20 -16.78
C HIS A 364 -10.87 -1.00 -16.72
N LEU A 365 -11.56 -1.07 -17.88
CA LEU A 365 -12.99 -0.94 -17.98
C LEU A 365 -13.66 -2.31 -18.12
N ASP A 366 -14.77 -2.51 -17.43
CA ASP A 366 -15.57 -3.73 -17.58
C ASP A 366 -16.12 -3.83 -19.02
N PRO A 367 -16.01 -5.00 -19.70
CA PRO A 367 -16.46 -5.17 -21.07
C PRO A 367 -17.90 -4.67 -21.38
N PRO A 368 -18.90 -4.87 -20.50
CA PRO A 368 -20.25 -4.33 -20.73
C PRO A 368 -20.34 -2.81 -20.77
N ARG A 369 -19.33 -2.13 -20.26
CA ARG A 369 -19.29 -0.66 -20.16
C ARG A 369 -18.51 0.01 -21.30
N LEU A 370 -17.83 -0.80 -22.12
CA LEU A 370 -17.13 -0.31 -23.31
C LEU A 370 -18.06 0.05 -24.45
N THR A 371 -19.32 -0.43 -24.42
CA THR A 371 -20.32 -0.20 -25.46
C THR A 371 -21.31 0.91 -25.12
N ALA A 372 -21.21 1.51 -23.96
CA ALA A 372 -22.07 2.62 -23.50
C ALA A 372 -21.47 3.99 -23.85
#